data_4b017e9c625a2131e9281f5aeed37ad7
#
_entry.id   4b017e9c625a2131e9281f5aeed37ad7
#
_cell.length_a   1.000
_cell.length_b   1.000
_cell.length_c   1.000
_cell.angle_alpha   90.00
_cell.angle_beta   90.00
_cell.angle_gamma   90.00
#
_symmetry.space_group_name_H-M   'P 1'
#
loop_
_entity.id
_entity.type
_entity.pdbx_description
1 polymer ?
#
loop_
_entity_poly.entity_id
_entity_poly.type
_entity_poly.pdbx_seq_one_letter_code
_entity_poly.pdbx_strand_id
1 'polypeptide(L)'
;MKLKYLVAPLLFAAAAATGCQESAETYPAIYMTDAQNNPDKSMTIDEPPAETSITVSSSVVMEHDVRIQLEVQPELLAAYNDKYGKNYQIPPEDSYALSSTETTILAGYNTSSAIDFTVSSVSEFAEGVTYCVPVGIKTVSGGISVLEPSRTLFIVLKTPVISKAIYLGSGNIYDVPSFQENSDLAALPQLTLEARVYMLGFQSRDPYISSIMGIEGICGVRFGDVKVDPDCIQICHDSYQPAAS
;
A
#
# COMPACT_ATOMS: atom_id res chain seq x y z
N MET A 1 5.66 67.53 -21.54
CA MET A 1 6.10 66.26 -22.11
C MET A 1 6.20 65.15 -21.01
N LYS A 2 5.26 65.07 -20.07
CA LYS A 2 5.33 64.07 -18.94
C LYS A 2 4.01 63.25 -18.77
N LEU A 3 2.95 63.56 -19.56
CA LEU A 3 1.66 62.87 -19.40
C LEU A 3 1.56 61.59 -20.24
N LYS A 4 2.36 61.43 -21.30
CA LYS A 4 2.31 60.26 -22.20
C LYS A 4 2.89 58.99 -21.60
N TYR A 5 3.74 59.09 -20.60
CA TYR A 5 4.42 57.94 -19.95
C TYR A 5 3.63 57.35 -18.77
N LEU A 6 2.58 58.07 -18.30
CA LEU A 6 1.78 57.56 -17.16
C LEU A 6 0.53 56.77 -17.66
N VAL A 7 0.13 56.98 -18.90
CA VAL A 7 -1.09 56.31 -19.45
C VAL A 7 -0.80 54.86 -19.89
N ALA A 8 0.42 54.59 -20.37
CA ALA A 8 0.82 53.25 -20.82
C ALA A 8 0.86 52.19 -19.70
N PRO A 9 1.45 52.45 -18.51
CA PRO A 9 1.43 51.49 -17.43
C PRO A 9 0.04 51.29 -16.79
N LEU A 10 -0.83 52.32 -16.83
CA LEU A 10 -2.21 52.20 -16.32
C LEU A 10 -3.08 51.33 -17.21
N LEU A 11 -2.90 51.41 -18.54
CA LEU A 11 -3.58 50.51 -19.50
C LEU A 11 -3.11 49.05 -19.40
N PHE A 12 -1.84 48.84 -19.10
CA PHE A 12 -1.30 47.48 -18.90
C PHE A 12 -1.77 46.84 -17.58
N ALA A 13 -1.93 47.66 -16.52
CA ALA A 13 -2.47 47.21 -15.24
C ALA A 13 -3.97 46.89 -15.32
N ALA A 14 -4.74 47.62 -16.14
CA ALA A 14 -6.16 47.35 -16.38
C ALA A 14 -6.41 46.09 -17.23
N ALA A 15 -5.51 45.74 -18.15
CA ALA A 15 -5.60 44.53 -18.96
C ALA A 15 -5.25 43.25 -18.16
N ALA A 16 -4.41 43.37 -17.11
CA ALA A 16 -4.08 42.24 -16.22
C ALA A 16 -5.20 41.92 -15.22
N ALA A 17 -6.16 42.81 -15.00
CA ALA A 17 -7.28 42.59 -14.08
C ALA A 17 -8.52 41.95 -14.74
N THR A 18 -8.52 41.80 -16.08
CA THR A 18 -9.59 41.10 -16.82
C THR A 18 -9.19 39.65 -17.18
N GLY A 19 -8.46 38.97 -16.32
CA GLY A 19 -8.41 37.53 -16.36
C GLY A 19 -9.81 37.01 -16.05
N CYS A 20 -10.59 36.73 -17.09
CA CYS A 20 -11.82 35.96 -16.93
C CYS A 20 -11.46 34.62 -16.31
N GLN A 21 -11.67 34.46 -14.99
CA GLN A 21 -12.02 33.18 -14.47
C GLN A 21 -13.40 32.87 -15.01
N GLU A 22 -13.47 32.26 -16.18
CA GLU A 22 -14.65 31.47 -16.53
C GLU A 22 -14.71 30.43 -15.38
N SER A 23 -15.72 30.61 -14.51
CA SER A 23 -16.06 29.57 -13.56
C SER A 23 -16.38 28.33 -14.39
N ALA A 24 -15.54 27.33 -14.34
CA ALA A 24 -15.83 26.06 -14.99
C ALA A 24 -17.24 25.66 -14.57
N GLU A 25 -18.11 25.43 -15.55
CA GLU A 25 -19.46 24.94 -15.28
C GLU A 25 -19.32 23.63 -14.52
N THR A 26 -19.73 23.61 -13.25
CA THR A 26 -19.72 22.40 -12.43
C THR A 26 -20.97 21.59 -12.77
N TYR A 27 -20.78 20.49 -13.47
CA TYR A 27 -21.86 19.52 -13.70
C TYR A 27 -22.03 18.64 -12.48
N PRO A 28 -23.28 18.35 -12.03
CA PRO A 28 -23.51 17.39 -10.98
C PRO A 28 -23.04 15.99 -11.44
N ALA A 29 -22.06 15.45 -10.74
CA ALA A 29 -21.53 14.12 -10.98
C ALA A 29 -21.39 13.38 -9.65
N ILE A 30 -21.80 12.11 -9.64
CA ILE A 30 -21.70 11.22 -8.49
C ILE A 30 -20.46 10.32 -8.65
N TYR A 31 -19.74 10.08 -7.56
CA TYR A 31 -18.53 9.26 -7.56
C TYR A 31 -18.27 8.63 -6.20
N MET A 32 -17.53 7.51 -6.18
CA MET A 32 -17.02 6.95 -4.94
C MET A 32 -16.00 7.90 -4.31
N THR A 33 -16.22 8.33 -3.08
CA THR A 33 -15.43 9.40 -2.43
C THR A 33 -13.93 9.07 -2.42
N ASP A 34 -13.59 7.87 -2.01
CA ASP A 34 -12.19 7.44 -1.92
C ASP A 34 -11.54 7.18 -3.30
N ALA A 35 -12.36 6.99 -4.36
CA ALA A 35 -11.87 6.80 -5.72
C ALA A 35 -11.65 8.10 -6.49
N GLN A 36 -11.76 9.26 -5.84
CA GLN A 36 -11.61 10.56 -6.49
C GLN A 36 -10.21 10.77 -7.08
N ASN A 37 -9.17 10.39 -6.37
CA ASN A 37 -7.78 10.60 -6.79
C ASN A 37 -7.11 9.28 -7.21
N ASN A 38 -7.41 8.18 -6.51
CA ASN A 38 -6.90 6.85 -6.78
C ASN A 38 -8.07 5.88 -6.81
N PRO A 39 -8.10 4.93 -7.74
CA PRO A 39 -9.18 3.97 -7.81
C PRO A 39 -9.17 2.95 -6.67
N ASP A 40 -8.08 2.86 -5.90
CA ASP A 40 -7.92 1.87 -4.84
C ASP A 40 -7.72 2.48 -3.46
N LYS A 41 -8.24 1.77 -2.45
CA LYS A 41 -8.07 2.02 -1.03
C LYS A 41 -7.52 0.77 -0.36
N SER A 42 -6.40 0.91 0.37
CA SER A 42 -5.87 -0.20 1.15
C SER A 42 -6.52 -0.28 2.52
N MET A 43 -6.91 -1.48 2.91
CA MET A 43 -7.41 -1.83 4.24
C MET A 43 -6.47 -2.86 4.87
N THR A 44 -5.89 -2.55 6.02
CA THR A 44 -5.07 -3.49 6.78
C THR A 44 -5.94 -4.26 7.74
N ILE A 45 -5.78 -5.60 7.75
CA ILE A 45 -6.54 -6.51 8.59
C ILE A 45 -5.55 -7.13 9.57
N ASP A 46 -5.42 -6.54 10.75
CA ASP A 46 -4.56 -7.08 11.82
C ASP A 46 -5.23 -8.28 12.49
N GLU A 47 -6.50 -8.11 12.88
CA GLU A 47 -7.36 -9.17 13.44
C GLU A 47 -8.79 -8.98 12.92
N PRO A 48 -9.43 -10.04 12.39
CA PRO A 48 -10.86 -9.99 12.05
C PRO A 48 -11.76 -9.96 13.31
N PRO A 49 -12.93 -9.30 13.25
CA PRO A 49 -13.42 -8.53 12.11
C PRO A 49 -12.70 -7.18 11.96
N ALA A 50 -12.44 -6.79 10.73
CA ALA A 50 -11.89 -5.48 10.40
C ALA A 50 -12.85 -4.72 9.50
N GLU A 51 -12.93 -3.40 9.65
CA GLU A 51 -13.93 -2.57 8.99
C GLU A 51 -13.33 -1.33 8.34
N THR A 52 -13.94 -0.90 7.24
CA THR A 52 -13.68 0.41 6.64
C THR A 52 -14.97 0.97 6.09
N SER A 53 -15.15 2.28 6.19
CA SER A 53 -16.35 2.94 5.66
C SER A 53 -16.17 3.36 4.22
N ILE A 54 -17.25 3.27 3.46
CA ILE A 54 -17.38 3.68 2.07
C ILE A 54 -18.43 4.78 2.00
N THR A 55 -18.12 5.87 1.31
CA THR A 55 -19.06 6.96 1.04
C THR A 55 -19.10 7.28 -0.46
N VAL A 56 -20.20 7.87 -0.87
CA VAL A 56 -20.39 8.39 -2.23
C VAL A 56 -20.55 9.90 -2.15
N SER A 57 -19.86 10.61 -3.03
CA SER A 57 -19.92 12.08 -3.09
C SER A 57 -20.49 12.59 -4.40
N SER A 58 -20.94 13.84 -4.35
CA SER A 58 -21.31 14.62 -5.50
C SER A 58 -20.38 15.81 -5.68
N SER A 59 -20.14 16.20 -6.90
CA SER A 59 -19.39 17.42 -7.25
C SER A 59 -20.06 18.72 -6.80
N VAL A 60 -21.36 18.66 -6.49
CA VAL A 60 -22.18 19.80 -6.04
C VAL A 60 -23.06 19.38 -4.86
N VAL A 61 -23.52 20.36 -4.10
CA VAL A 61 -24.52 20.13 -3.04
C VAL A 61 -25.85 19.76 -3.72
N MET A 62 -26.49 18.69 -3.22
CA MET A 62 -27.76 18.21 -3.77
C MET A 62 -28.93 19.05 -3.28
N GLU A 63 -29.84 19.41 -4.20
CA GLU A 63 -31.09 20.10 -3.86
C GLU A 63 -32.18 19.15 -3.36
N HIS A 64 -32.08 17.86 -3.73
CA HIS A 64 -33.00 16.79 -3.37
C HIS A 64 -32.23 15.55 -2.94
N ASP A 65 -32.90 14.65 -2.21
CA ASP A 65 -32.34 13.36 -1.83
C ASP A 65 -32.00 12.53 -3.05
N VAL A 66 -30.76 12.05 -3.11
CA VAL A 66 -30.26 11.18 -4.20
C VAL A 66 -29.95 9.80 -3.62
N ARG A 67 -30.73 8.80 -4.06
CA ARG A 67 -30.50 7.40 -3.69
C ARG A 67 -29.49 6.77 -4.63
N ILE A 68 -28.54 6.04 -4.04
CA ILE A 68 -27.44 5.38 -4.75
C ILE A 68 -27.46 3.92 -4.36
N GLN A 69 -27.41 3.04 -5.35
CA GLN A 69 -27.22 1.61 -5.15
C GLN A 69 -25.79 1.22 -5.49
N LEU A 70 -25.14 0.50 -4.58
CA LEU A 70 -23.79 -0.07 -4.75
C LEU A 70 -23.92 -1.57 -5.01
N GLU A 71 -22.89 -2.12 -5.67
CA GLU A 71 -22.71 -3.56 -5.83
C GLU A 71 -21.24 -3.95 -5.85
N VAL A 72 -20.95 -5.19 -5.47
CA VAL A 72 -19.63 -5.78 -5.67
C VAL A 72 -19.51 -6.22 -7.13
N GLN A 73 -18.42 -5.84 -7.80
CA GLN A 73 -18.19 -6.01 -9.24
C GLN A 73 -16.91 -6.82 -9.50
N PRO A 74 -16.86 -8.10 -9.14
CA PRO A 74 -15.65 -8.93 -9.23
C PRO A 74 -15.10 -9.06 -10.65
N GLU A 75 -15.97 -8.95 -11.66
CA GLU A 75 -15.61 -8.98 -13.08
C GLU A 75 -14.66 -7.84 -13.50
N LEU A 76 -14.64 -6.73 -12.77
CA LEU A 76 -13.76 -5.60 -13.08
C LEU A 76 -12.32 -5.80 -12.61
N LEU A 77 -12.06 -6.80 -11.75
CA LEU A 77 -10.73 -6.98 -11.17
C LEU A 77 -9.67 -7.37 -12.20
N ALA A 78 -10.03 -8.19 -13.19
CA ALA A 78 -9.09 -8.59 -14.24
C ALA A 78 -8.59 -7.38 -15.04
N ALA A 79 -9.49 -6.51 -15.48
CA ALA A 79 -9.12 -5.29 -16.20
C ALA A 79 -8.30 -4.31 -15.34
N TYR A 80 -8.61 -4.24 -14.02
CA TYR A 80 -7.83 -3.46 -13.07
C TYR A 80 -6.40 -4.01 -12.94
N ASN A 81 -6.25 -5.32 -12.77
CA ASN A 81 -4.96 -5.99 -12.67
C ASN A 81 -4.08 -5.71 -13.90
N ASP A 82 -4.65 -5.88 -15.09
CA ASP A 82 -3.96 -5.64 -16.36
C ASP A 82 -3.50 -4.18 -16.49
N LYS A 83 -4.39 -3.24 -16.16
CA LYS A 83 -4.10 -1.81 -16.26
C LYS A 83 -2.99 -1.34 -15.33
N TYR A 84 -2.93 -1.88 -14.10
CA TYR A 84 -2.04 -1.40 -13.05
C TYR A 84 -0.89 -2.37 -12.75
N GLY A 85 -0.73 -3.45 -13.52
CA GLY A 85 0.32 -4.47 -13.34
C GLY A 85 0.20 -5.18 -11.99
N LYS A 86 -1.03 -5.48 -11.55
CA LYS A 86 -1.33 -6.16 -10.28
C LYS A 86 -1.68 -7.63 -10.53
N ASN A 87 -1.69 -8.39 -9.45
CA ASN A 87 -2.10 -9.81 -9.45
C ASN A 87 -3.01 -10.09 -8.26
N TYR A 88 -4.03 -9.23 -8.09
CA TYR A 88 -4.98 -9.37 -7.00
C TYR A 88 -6.02 -10.42 -7.33
N GLN A 89 -6.56 -11.07 -6.29
CA GLN A 89 -7.62 -12.05 -6.39
C GLN A 89 -8.87 -11.58 -5.62
N ILE A 90 -10.04 -12.09 -6.01
CA ILE A 90 -11.26 -11.89 -5.22
C ILE A 90 -11.17 -12.80 -3.98
N PRO A 91 -11.43 -12.28 -2.77
CA PRO A 91 -11.46 -13.12 -1.57
C PRO A 91 -12.69 -14.06 -1.59
N PRO A 92 -12.69 -15.13 -0.75
CA PRO A 92 -13.86 -15.97 -0.56
C PRO A 92 -15.10 -15.15 -0.22
N GLU A 93 -16.24 -15.49 -0.83
CA GLU A 93 -17.48 -14.69 -0.80
C GLU A 93 -18.00 -14.47 0.63
N ASP A 94 -17.87 -15.48 1.49
CA ASP A 94 -18.31 -15.41 2.90
C ASP A 94 -17.33 -14.65 3.83
N SER A 95 -16.18 -14.21 3.32
CA SER A 95 -15.16 -13.55 4.13
C SER A 95 -15.39 -12.06 4.34
N TYR A 96 -16.29 -11.44 3.56
CA TYR A 96 -16.56 -10.00 3.62
C TYR A 96 -18.05 -9.68 3.39
N ALA A 97 -18.47 -8.50 3.83
CA ALA A 97 -19.84 -8.02 3.63
C ALA A 97 -19.89 -6.48 3.58
N LEU A 98 -20.92 -5.95 2.92
CA LEU A 98 -21.36 -4.57 3.03
C LEU A 98 -22.51 -4.49 4.04
N SER A 99 -22.50 -3.50 4.94
CA SER A 99 -23.61 -3.28 5.88
C SER A 99 -24.93 -2.91 5.18
N SER A 100 -24.84 -2.33 3.98
CA SER A 100 -25.95 -2.02 3.10
C SER A 100 -25.46 -1.94 1.65
N THR A 101 -26.34 -2.22 0.70
CA THR A 101 -26.12 -1.96 -0.73
C THR A 101 -26.73 -0.65 -1.19
N GLU A 102 -27.36 0.12 -0.29
CA GLU A 102 -28.00 1.39 -0.63
C GLU A 102 -27.54 2.48 0.33
N THR A 103 -27.32 3.68 -0.21
CA THR A 103 -27.06 4.89 0.55
C THR A 103 -27.75 6.10 -0.08
N THR A 104 -27.78 7.22 0.62
CA THR A 104 -28.46 8.44 0.17
C THR A 104 -27.59 9.66 0.46
N ILE A 105 -27.45 10.55 -0.53
CA ILE A 105 -27.01 11.92 -0.33
C ILE A 105 -28.28 12.74 -0.06
N LEU A 106 -28.39 13.26 1.16
CA LEU A 106 -29.56 14.08 1.56
C LEU A 106 -29.50 15.45 0.92
N ALA A 107 -30.66 16.07 0.74
CA ALA A 107 -30.77 17.47 0.31
C ALA A 107 -29.94 18.38 1.25
N GLY A 108 -29.19 19.30 0.66
CA GLY A 108 -28.27 20.19 1.38
C GLY A 108 -26.88 19.61 1.66
N TYR A 109 -26.62 18.36 1.25
CA TYR A 109 -25.32 17.70 1.40
C TYR A 109 -24.75 17.32 0.04
N ASN A 110 -23.45 17.04 0.02
CA ASN A 110 -22.72 16.53 -1.15
C ASN A 110 -22.05 15.16 -0.88
N THR A 111 -22.30 14.54 0.27
CA THR A 111 -21.75 13.24 0.66
C THR A 111 -22.84 12.40 1.26
N SER A 112 -22.84 11.12 0.97
CA SER A 112 -23.82 10.15 1.46
C SER A 112 -23.54 9.72 2.91
N SER A 113 -24.52 9.04 3.51
CA SER A 113 -24.26 8.22 4.69
C SER A 113 -23.22 7.14 4.34
N ALA A 114 -22.41 6.77 5.34
CA ALA A 114 -21.42 5.72 5.18
C ALA A 114 -22.07 4.33 5.11
N ILE A 115 -21.46 3.47 4.31
CA ILE A 115 -21.70 2.03 4.29
C ILE A 115 -20.43 1.37 4.81
N ASP A 116 -20.53 0.48 5.77
CA ASP A 116 -19.38 -0.23 6.30
C ASP A 116 -19.11 -1.48 5.45
N PHE A 117 -17.85 -1.62 5.07
CA PHE A 117 -17.27 -2.82 4.46
C PHE A 117 -16.52 -3.57 5.54
N THR A 118 -16.96 -4.78 5.87
CA THR A 118 -16.41 -5.60 6.94
C THR A 118 -15.76 -6.84 6.35
N VAL A 119 -14.53 -7.16 6.78
CA VAL A 119 -13.90 -8.46 6.58
C VAL A 119 -14.05 -9.26 7.87
N SER A 120 -14.84 -10.31 7.82
CA SER A 120 -15.21 -11.14 8.98
C SER A 120 -14.20 -12.24 9.27
N SER A 121 -13.47 -12.73 8.25
CA SER A 121 -12.50 -13.83 8.37
C SER A 121 -11.42 -13.74 7.31
N VAL A 122 -10.22 -14.18 7.66
CA VAL A 122 -9.08 -14.39 6.74
C VAL A 122 -8.58 -15.83 6.76
N SER A 123 -9.34 -16.75 7.36
CA SER A 123 -8.91 -18.14 7.57
C SER A 123 -8.69 -18.90 6.26
N GLU A 124 -9.36 -18.51 5.19
CA GLU A 124 -9.26 -19.11 3.86
C GLU A 124 -8.36 -18.31 2.91
N PHE A 125 -7.71 -17.25 3.41
CA PHE A 125 -6.79 -16.48 2.59
C PHE A 125 -5.49 -17.26 2.37
N ALA A 126 -5.09 -17.41 1.10
CA ALA A 126 -3.85 -18.08 0.75
C ALA A 126 -2.65 -17.19 1.08
N GLU A 127 -1.58 -17.81 1.57
CA GLU A 127 -0.33 -17.12 1.86
C GLU A 127 0.29 -16.51 0.59
N GLY A 128 0.74 -15.26 0.69
CA GLY A 128 1.36 -14.54 -0.43
C GLY A 128 0.37 -13.99 -1.48
N VAL A 129 -0.94 -14.20 -1.29
CA VAL A 129 -1.98 -13.65 -2.16
C VAL A 129 -2.51 -12.33 -1.59
N THR A 130 -2.58 -11.31 -2.45
CA THR A 130 -3.26 -10.06 -2.12
C THR A 130 -4.67 -10.08 -2.69
N TYR A 131 -5.64 -9.83 -1.85
CA TYR A 131 -7.05 -9.81 -2.23
C TYR A 131 -7.55 -8.39 -2.47
N CYS A 132 -8.55 -8.25 -3.35
CA CYS A 132 -9.17 -6.97 -3.67
C CYS A 132 -10.65 -7.15 -3.99
N VAL A 133 -11.48 -6.29 -3.41
CA VAL A 133 -12.93 -6.28 -3.65
C VAL A 133 -13.31 -4.98 -4.37
N PRO A 134 -13.72 -5.06 -5.66
CA PRO A 134 -14.27 -3.92 -6.36
C PRO A 134 -15.70 -3.64 -5.90
N VAL A 135 -15.97 -2.43 -5.41
CA VAL A 135 -17.31 -1.95 -5.03
C VAL A 135 -17.66 -0.75 -5.89
N GLY A 136 -18.71 -0.84 -6.67
CA GLY A 136 -19.08 0.18 -7.64
C GLY A 136 -20.49 0.72 -7.49
N ILE A 137 -20.72 1.91 -8.05
CA ILE A 137 -22.04 2.53 -8.17
C ILE A 137 -22.81 1.79 -9.28
N LYS A 138 -23.89 1.11 -8.90
CA LYS A 138 -24.81 0.43 -9.82
C LYS A 138 -25.80 1.40 -10.46
N THR A 139 -26.56 2.10 -9.61
CA THR A 139 -27.59 3.04 -10.06
C THR A 139 -27.59 4.29 -9.19
N VAL A 140 -28.04 5.41 -9.80
CA VAL A 140 -28.25 6.68 -9.14
C VAL A 140 -29.63 7.19 -9.51
N SER A 141 -30.43 7.61 -8.52
CA SER A 141 -31.74 8.22 -8.79
C SER A 141 -31.61 9.64 -9.38
N GLY A 142 -32.66 10.11 -10.06
CA GLY A 142 -32.71 11.48 -10.56
C GLY A 142 -31.93 11.72 -11.87
N GLY A 143 -31.38 10.69 -12.51
CA GLY A 143 -30.68 10.82 -13.80
C GLY A 143 -29.35 11.58 -13.73
N ILE A 144 -28.74 11.71 -12.54
CA ILE A 144 -27.46 12.36 -12.35
C ILE A 144 -26.35 11.46 -12.90
N SER A 145 -25.42 12.04 -13.65
CA SER A 145 -24.30 11.30 -14.23
C SER A 145 -23.34 10.78 -13.17
N VAL A 146 -22.79 9.59 -13.42
CA VAL A 146 -21.70 9.03 -12.61
C VAL A 146 -20.37 9.35 -13.28
N LEU A 147 -19.39 9.77 -12.50
CA LEU A 147 -18.02 10.01 -12.98
C LEU A 147 -17.34 8.66 -13.20
N GLU A 148 -17.28 8.20 -14.44
CA GLU A 148 -16.81 6.84 -14.80
C GLU A 148 -15.42 6.48 -14.24
N PRO A 149 -14.38 7.34 -14.24
CA PRO A 149 -13.08 7.00 -13.66
C PRO A 149 -13.13 6.72 -12.15
N SER A 150 -14.14 7.23 -11.44
CA SER A 150 -14.32 7.09 -10.00
C SER A 150 -15.63 6.37 -9.63
N ARG A 151 -16.18 5.59 -10.58
CA ARG A 151 -17.40 4.79 -10.38
C ARG A 151 -17.18 3.65 -9.42
N THR A 152 -15.99 3.04 -9.46
CA THR A 152 -15.65 1.83 -8.69
C THR A 152 -14.45 2.09 -7.79
N LEU A 153 -14.57 1.70 -6.54
CA LEU A 153 -13.51 1.67 -5.55
C LEU A 153 -12.98 0.24 -5.41
N PHE A 154 -11.69 0.05 -5.57
CA PHE A 154 -11.00 -1.23 -5.39
C PHE A 154 -10.44 -1.30 -3.97
N ILE A 155 -11.07 -2.08 -3.10
CA ILE A 155 -10.65 -2.23 -1.69
C ILE A 155 -9.61 -3.33 -1.62
N VAL A 156 -8.35 -2.95 -1.45
CA VAL A 156 -7.20 -3.87 -1.37
C VAL A 156 -7.02 -4.33 0.05
N LEU A 157 -7.18 -5.63 0.29
CA LEU A 157 -7.06 -6.26 1.60
C LEU A 157 -5.60 -6.63 1.86
N LYS A 158 -5.01 -6.05 2.90
CA LYS A 158 -3.64 -6.32 3.33
C LYS A 158 -3.66 -7.02 4.68
N THR A 159 -3.16 -8.23 4.72
CA THR A 159 -2.87 -8.92 5.96
C THR A 159 -1.41 -8.69 6.37
N PRO A 160 -1.11 -8.46 7.65
CA PRO A 160 0.26 -8.36 8.09
C PRO A 160 0.99 -9.68 7.82
N VAL A 161 2.18 -9.59 7.28
CA VAL A 161 3.05 -10.77 7.13
C VAL A 161 3.60 -11.09 8.51
N ILE A 162 2.99 -12.05 9.19
CA ILE A 162 3.51 -12.58 10.46
C ILE A 162 4.53 -13.66 10.12
N SER A 163 5.80 -13.32 10.12
CA SER A 163 6.87 -14.30 10.00
C SER A 163 7.33 -14.72 11.38
N LYS A 164 7.46 -16.04 11.61
CA LYS A 164 8.13 -16.57 12.79
C LYS A 164 9.63 -16.41 12.59
N ALA A 165 10.28 -15.62 13.44
CA ALA A 165 11.73 -15.53 13.46
C ALA A 165 12.31 -16.57 14.42
N ILE A 166 13.42 -17.18 14.05
CA ILE A 166 14.17 -18.04 14.94
C ILE A 166 14.85 -17.15 15.97
N TYR A 167 14.66 -17.44 17.26
CA TYR A 167 15.42 -16.81 18.32
C TYR A 167 16.74 -17.57 18.53
N LEU A 168 17.83 -16.92 18.21
CA LEU A 168 19.18 -17.41 18.45
C LEU A 168 19.77 -16.65 19.66
N GLY A 169 19.71 -17.25 20.83
CA GLY A 169 20.39 -16.75 22.02
C GLY A 169 21.90 -17.01 21.97
N SER A 170 22.62 -16.49 22.98
CA SER A 170 24.08 -16.63 23.06
C SER A 170 24.51 -18.10 22.97
N GLY A 171 25.38 -18.41 22.00
CA GLY A 171 25.92 -19.75 21.76
C GLY A 171 25.03 -20.70 20.96
N ASN A 172 23.85 -20.24 20.51
CA ASN A 172 22.99 -21.05 19.64
C ASN A 172 23.33 -20.81 18.19
N ILE A 173 23.38 -21.88 17.39
CA ILE A 173 23.60 -21.87 15.95
C ILE A 173 22.45 -22.65 15.32
N TYR A 174 21.97 -22.17 14.20
CA TYR A 174 21.05 -22.89 13.32
C TYR A 174 21.82 -23.34 12.08
N ASP A 175 22.06 -24.63 11.96
CA ASP A 175 22.66 -25.23 10.78
C ASP A 175 21.58 -25.58 9.76
N VAL A 176 21.90 -25.40 8.48
CA VAL A 176 21.05 -25.81 7.36
C VAL A 176 21.62 -27.10 6.76
N PRO A 177 21.17 -28.28 7.19
CA PRO A 177 21.77 -29.57 6.80
C PRO A 177 21.75 -29.81 5.28
N SER A 178 20.75 -29.29 4.59
CA SER A 178 20.61 -29.43 3.14
C SER A 178 21.82 -28.90 2.35
N PHE A 179 22.58 -27.94 2.88
CA PHE A 179 23.81 -27.48 2.26
C PHE A 179 24.94 -28.51 2.34
N GLN A 180 24.95 -29.34 3.37
CA GLN A 180 25.95 -30.40 3.56
C GLN A 180 25.58 -31.67 2.80
N GLU A 181 24.29 -31.95 2.66
CA GLU A 181 23.76 -33.20 2.11
C GLU A 181 23.53 -33.14 0.60
N ASN A 182 23.44 -31.95 0.00
CA ASN A 182 23.15 -31.76 -1.42
C ASN A 182 24.40 -31.30 -2.17
N SER A 183 24.99 -32.22 -2.95
CA SER A 183 26.20 -31.94 -3.77
C SER A 183 26.00 -30.81 -4.80
N ASP A 184 24.78 -30.59 -5.28
CA ASP A 184 24.49 -29.54 -6.26
C ASP A 184 24.64 -28.15 -5.64
N LEU A 185 24.36 -28.01 -4.33
CA LEU A 185 24.56 -26.76 -3.61
C LEU A 185 26.03 -26.45 -3.33
N ALA A 186 26.90 -27.47 -3.28
CA ALA A 186 28.34 -27.30 -3.07
C ALA A 186 29.07 -26.72 -4.32
N ALA A 187 28.44 -26.76 -5.50
CA ALA A 187 29.01 -26.33 -6.77
C ALA A 187 28.27 -25.12 -7.40
N LEU A 188 27.52 -24.35 -6.63
CA LEU A 188 26.79 -23.20 -7.13
C LEU A 188 27.75 -22.12 -7.67
N PRO A 189 27.57 -21.66 -8.93
CA PRO A 189 28.40 -20.60 -9.52
C PRO A 189 28.11 -19.23 -8.88
N GLN A 190 26.94 -19.05 -8.29
CA GLN A 190 26.52 -17.84 -7.62
C GLN A 190 25.63 -18.20 -6.42
N LEU A 191 25.79 -17.46 -5.33
CA LEU A 191 25.00 -17.60 -4.10
C LEU A 191 24.60 -16.23 -3.60
N THR A 192 23.33 -16.05 -3.27
CA THR A 192 22.83 -14.89 -2.54
C THR A 192 22.40 -15.35 -1.16
N LEU A 193 22.92 -14.69 -0.12
CA LEU A 193 22.50 -14.88 1.26
C LEU A 193 21.74 -13.64 1.71
N GLU A 194 20.52 -13.82 2.18
CA GLU A 194 19.67 -12.75 2.71
C GLU A 194 19.23 -13.10 4.13
N ALA A 195 19.35 -12.15 5.05
CA ALA A 195 18.82 -12.29 6.39
C ALA A 195 18.21 -10.97 6.86
N ARG A 196 17.03 -11.07 7.47
CA ARG A 196 16.45 -9.96 8.23
C ARG A 196 16.63 -10.28 9.70
N VAL A 197 17.48 -9.52 10.39
CA VAL A 197 17.83 -9.76 11.79
C VAL A 197 17.37 -8.61 12.67
N TYR A 198 16.96 -8.94 13.88
CA TYR A 198 16.74 -7.99 14.96
C TYR A 198 17.74 -8.32 16.08
N MET A 199 18.74 -7.45 16.28
CA MET A 199 19.76 -7.63 17.29
C MET A 199 19.26 -7.13 18.64
N LEU A 200 19.14 -8.04 19.61
CA LEU A 200 18.82 -7.68 20.99
C LEU A 200 20.03 -7.14 21.77
N GLY A 201 21.23 -7.40 21.25
CA GLY A 201 22.50 -6.94 21.80
C GLY A 201 23.67 -7.56 21.04
N PHE A 202 24.85 -6.99 21.24
CA PHE A 202 26.08 -7.48 20.64
C PHE A 202 26.94 -8.20 21.67
N GLN A 203 27.82 -9.10 21.21
CA GLN A 203 28.77 -9.79 22.07
C GLN A 203 29.69 -8.77 22.77
N SER A 204 29.66 -8.78 24.09
CA SER A 204 30.45 -7.87 24.93
C SER A 204 31.78 -8.45 25.44
N ARG A 205 32.06 -9.70 25.08
CA ARG A 205 33.31 -10.39 25.47
C ARG A 205 34.18 -10.68 24.26
N ASP A 206 35.48 -10.64 24.46
CA ASP A 206 36.45 -11.05 23.44
C ASP A 206 36.09 -12.44 22.86
N PRO A 207 36.04 -12.58 21.52
CA PRO A 207 36.45 -11.70 20.43
C PRO A 207 35.40 -10.69 19.94
N TYR A 208 34.34 -10.39 20.67
CA TYR A 208 33.29 -9.41 20.37
C TYR A 208 32.47 -9.70 19.10
N ILE A 209 32.48 -10.95 18.63
CA ILE A 209 31.83 -11.36 17.38
C ILE A 209 30.39 -11.80 17.63
N SER A 210 29.46 -11.21 16.86
CA SER A 210 28.08 -11.65 16.75
C SER A 210 27.80 -12.09 15.31
N SER A 211 27.88 -13.39 15.04
CA SER A 211 27.65 -13.93 13.70
C SER A 211 26.17 -13.87 13.33
N ILE A 212 25.89 -13.49 12.08
CA ILE A 212 24.53 -13.43 11.51
C ILE A 212 24.28 -14.65 10.65
N MET A 213 25.10 -14.84 9.63
CA MET A 213 24.99 -15.93 8.65
C MET A 213 26.32 -16.15 7.95
N GLY A 214 26.50 -17.32 7.37
CA GLY A 214 27.67 -17.62 6.56
C GLY A 214 27.80 -19.09 6.23
N ILE A 215 28.81 -19.39 5.41
CA ILE A 215 29.27 -20.73 5.11
C ILE A 215 30.69 -20.82 5.65
N GLU A 216 30.92 -21.72 6.59
CA GLU A 216 32.21 -21.87 7.24
C GLU A 216 33.32 -22.12 6.21
N GLY A 217 34.43 -21.40 6.34
CA GLY A 217 35.55 -21.50 5.43
C GLY A 217 35.36 -20.82 4.07
N ILE A 218 34.20 -20.17 3.80
CA ILE A 218 33.93 -19.50 2.53
C ILE A 218 33.59 -18.03 2.74
N CYS A 219 32.49 -17.73 3.40
CA CYS A 219 32.05 -16.35 3.60
C CYS A 219 31.17 -16.24 4.84
N GLY A 220 31.10 -15.03 5.40
CA GLY A 220 30.23 -14.75 6.54
C GLY A 220 29.89 -13.30 6.68
N VAL A 221 28.76 -13.05 7.33
CA VAL A 221 28.31 -11.71 7.76
C VAL A 221 28.19 -11.75 9.28
N ARG A 222 28.83 -10.80 9.94
CA ARG A 222 28.88 -10.69 11.40
C ARG A 222 28.96 -9.26 11.86
N PHE A 223 28.72 -9.04 13.13
CA PHE A 223 29.03 -7.81 13.84
C PHE A 223 30.25 -8.00 14.73
N GLY A 224 31.07 -6.97 14.81
CA GLY A 224 32.21 -6.90 15.70
C GLY A 224 33.38 -7.84 15.38
N ASP A 225 34.53 -7.55 15.96
CA ASP A 225 35.74 -8.37 16.00
C ASP A 225 36.68 -7.75 17.04
N VAL A 226 37.83 -8.34 17.30
CA VAL A 226 38.88 -7.80 18.19
C VAL A 226 39.29 -6.35 17.88
N LYS A 227 39.21 -5.94 16.61
CA LYS A 227 39.58 -4.60 16.14
C LYS A 227 38.43 -3.85 15.46
N VAL A 228 37.22 -4.34 15.60
CA VAL A 228 36.01 -3.77 15.00
C VAL A 228 34.98 -3.62 16.09
N ASP A 229 34.40 -2.44 16.20
CA ASP A 229 33.38 -2.17 17.21
C ASP A 229 32.22 -3.18 17.15
N PRO A 230 31.65 -3.58 18.30
CA PRO A 230 30.63 -4.63 18.35
C PRO A 230 29.37 -4.37 17.52
N ASP A 231 29.05 -3.13 17.20
CA ASP A 231 27.90 -2.70 16.39
C ASP A 231 28.23 -2.49 14.91
N CYS A 232 29.49 -2.68 14.53
CA CYS A 232 29.93 -2.56 13.14
C CYS A 232 29.80 -3.90 12.39
N ILE A 233 29.17 -3.85 11.20
CA ILE A 233 29.01 -5.00 10.35
C ILE A 233 30.28 -5.35 9.59
N GLN A 234 30.63 -6.62 9.53
CA GLN A 234 31.70 -7.16 8.70
C GLN A 234 31.18 -8.19 7.70
N ILE A 235 31.71 -8.15 6.49
CA ILE A 235 31.58 -9.21 5.50
C ILE A 235 32.94 -9.89 5.38
N CYS A 236 33.02 -11.16 5.73
CA CYS A 236 34.25 -11.95 5.76
C CYS A 236 34.27 -12.94 4.59
N HIS A 237 35.44 -13.11 3.98
CA HIS A 237 35.75 -14.17 3.05
C HIS A 237 37.01 -14.88 3.53
N ASP A 238 37.12 -16.17 3.33
CA ASP A 238 38.18 -17.01 3.92
C ASP A 238 39.62 -16.50 3.68
N SER A 239 39.86 -15.85 2.57
CA SER A 239 41.15 -15.24 2.22
C SER A 239 41.22 -13.73 2.45
N TYR A 240 40.15 -13.07 2.90
CA TYR A 240 40.07 -11.63 3.05
C TYR A 240 39.42 -11.26 4.38
N GLN A 241 40.21 -10.82 5.32
CA GLN A 241 39.73 -10.07 6.46
C GLN A 241 39.85 -8.60 6.11
N PRO A 242 38.72 -7.84 5.97
CA PRO A 242 38.82 -6.41 5.75
C PRO A 242 39.56 -5.79 6.93
N ALA A 243 40.51 -4.90 6.60
CA ALA A 243 41.11 -4.07 7.63
C ALA A 243 40.00 -3.29 8.33
N ALA A 244 40.02 -3.26 9.65
CA ALA A 244 39.13 -2.43 10.44
C ALA A 244 39.33 -0.96 9.99
N SER A 245 38.26 -0.33 9.53
CA SER A 245 38.24 1.10 9.18
C SER A 245 37.80 1.89 10.39
#